data_0ade9f5cd327de8fa314878ec3c90e1c
#
_entry.id   0ade9f5cd327de8fa314878ec3c90e1c
#
_cell.length_a   1.000
_cell.length_b   1.000
_cell.length_c   1.000
_cell.angle_alpha   90.00
_cell.angle_beta   90.00
_cell.angle_gamma   90.00
#
_symmetry.space_group_name_H-M   'P 1'
#
loop_
_entity.id
_entity.type
_entity.pdbx_description
1 polymer ?
#
loop_
_entity_poly.entity_id
_entity_poly.type
_entity_poly.pdbx_seq_one_letter_code
_entity_poly.pdbx_strand_id
1 'polypeptide(L)'
;MAIIAVAALTLLVLSVYHKVSEGFFFVICPLILVFLFFIFVHQLYDKMTKRQWAWFYTTSIAVPGLVVNPLVNGLVADEGYTRWQQIGLVLLSYLCTVFVISGIYSLIFKNKQKMRKKIVAGNWKMNTLPAEGVELAKGVVSGRSTVASSVELIVCPPFTHLSEVVKAVEGSNVKVGAQNCAAEAKGAYTGEVAASMLAALGCKYVILGHSERRQYYGETSETLNAKMTQAYANNLVPIYCVGENLDEREAGKHFEVVKSQIEEVVFNLTEEQFGNLVIAYEPVWAIGTGKTATADQAQEIHAYIREVLRSKFGAAAELCPILYGGSCKPSNAAEIFAKADVDGGLIGGAALKADDFLAIGKGFEA
;
A
#
# COMPACT_ATOMS: atom_id res chain seq x y z
N MET A 1 28.23 -7.16 0.00
CA MET A 1 28.85 -6.56 -1.20
C MET A 1 29.30 -5.12 -0.95
N ALA A 2 28.45 -4.18 -0.49
CA ALA A 2 28.86 -2.79 -0.24
C ALA A 2 29.99 -2.64 0.82
N ILE A 3 29.95 -3.39 1.92
CA ILE A 3 31.00 -3.36 2.96
C ILE A 3 32.35 -3.86 2.43
N ILE A 4 32.35 -4.90 1.60
CA ILE A 4 33.55 -5.43 0.94
C ILE A 4 34.10 -4.43 -0.07
N ALA A 5 33.23 -3.74 -0.81
CA ALA A 5 33.64 -2.71 -1.77
C ALA A 5 34.24 -1.48 -1.05
N VAL A 6 33.68 -1.05 0.08
CA VAL A 6 34.22 0.05 0.90
C VAL A 6 35.55 -0.35 1.53
N ALA A 7 35.66 -1.55 2.09
CA ALA A 7 36.92 -2.05 2.65
C ALA A 7 38.01 -2.21 1.55
N ALA A 8 37.63 -2.72 0.37
CA ALA A 8 38.54 -2.83 -0.76
C ALA A 8 38.97 -1.45 -1.29
N LEU A 9 38.04 -0.50 -1.36
CA LEU A 9 38.33 0.88 -1.76
C LEU A 9 39.26 1.57 -0.72
N THR A 10 39.01 1.36 0.57
CA THR A 10 39.84 1.88 1.66
C THR A 10 41.24 1.28 1.61
N LEU A 11 41.40 -0.03 1.35
CA LEU A 11 42.68 -0.70 1.18
C LEU A 11 43.40 -0.27 -0.09
N LEU A 12 42.68 -0.09 -1.19
CA LEU A 12 43.21 0.45 -2.43
C LEU A 12 43.71 1.89 -2.24
N VAL A 13 42.93 2.71 -1.56
CA VAL A 13 43.26 4.08 -1.20
C VAL A 13 44.52 4.12 -0.35
N LEU A 14 44.61 3.26 0.68
CA LEU A 14 45.81 3.14 1.53
C LEU A 14 47.04 2.59 0.77
N SER A 15 46.85 1.69 -0.20
CA SER A 15 47.96 1.15 -1.00
C SER A 15 48.51 2.12 -2.07
N VAL A 16 47.63 2.99 -2.60
CA VAL A 16 48.01 4.06 -3.53
C VAL A 16 48.68 5.23 -2.81
N TYR A 17 48.38 5.40 -1.51
CA TYR A 17 48.92 6.44 -0.64
C TYR A 17 50.46 6.51 -0.65
N HIS A 18 51.14 5.38 -0.78
CA HIS A 18 52.62 5.33 -0.86
C HIS A 18 53.23 5.78 -2.21
N LYS A 19 52.42 6.13 -3.22
CA LYS A 19 52.96 6.36 -4.59
C LYS A 19 52.50 7.69 -5.27
N VAL A 20 51.64 8.49 -4.65
CA VAL A 20 51.04 9.70 -5.27
C VAL A 20 51.34 10.97 -4.48
N SER A 21 51.53 12.11 -5.16
CA SER A 21 51.81 13.40 -4.51
C SER A 21 50.72 13.80 -3.51
N GLU A 22 51.13 14.26 -2.35
CA GLU A 22 50.27 14.55 -1.18
C GLU A 22 49.03 15.44 -1.50
N GLY A 23 49.16 16.43 -2.38
CA GLY A 23 48.10 17.38 -2.71
C GLY A 23 46.91 16.77 -3.47
N PHE A 24 47.15 15.79 -4.37
CA PHE A 24 46.10 15.16 -5.15
C PHE A 24 45.22 14.29 -4.30
N PHE A 25 45.80 13.56 -3.35
CA PHE A 25 45.11 12.57 -2.55
C PHE A 25 44.19 13.20 -1.49
N PHE A 26 44.68 14.21 -0.77
CA PHE A 26 43.96 14.84 0.33
C PHE A 26 42.83 15.79 -0.11
N VAL A 27 42.81 16.23 -1.37
CA VAL A 27 41.77 17.15 -1.87
C VAL A 27 40.78 16.47 -2.78
N ILE A 28 41.25 15.67 -3.73
CA ILE A 28 40.39 15.12 -4.80
C ILE A 28 39.61 13.90 -4.32
N CYS A 29 40.22 13.03 -3.52
CA CYS A 29 39.57 11.82 -3.02
C CYS A 29 38.37 12.14 -2.10
N PRO A 30 38.44 13.06 -1.13
CA PRO A 30 37.28 13.51 -0.37
C PRO A 30 36.19 14.16 -1.23
N LEU A 31 36.55 14.93 -2.26
CA LEU A 31 35.56 15.55 -3.15
C LEU A 31 34.79 14.52 -3.98
N ILE A 32 35.48 13.49 -4.47
CA ILE A 32 34.81 12.38 -5.17
C ILE A 32 33.86 11.63 -4.22
N LEU A 33 34.29 11.37 -2.98
CA LEU A 33 33.45 10.70 -1.98
C LEU A 33 32.25 11.55 -1.60
N VAL A 34 32.39 12.86 -1.45
CA VAL A 34 31.27 13.80 -1.23
C VAL A 34 30.32 13.76 -2.41
N PHE A 35 30.80 13.80 -3.64
CA PHE A 35 29.96 13.75 -4.83
C PHE A 35 29.18 12.43 -4.93
N LEU A 36 29.84 11.27 -4.72
CA LEU A 36 29.18 9.96 -4.67
C LEU A 36 28.15 9.87 -3.55
N PHE A 37 28.45 10.48 -2.40
CA PHE A 37 27.51 10.56 -1.29
C PHE A 37 26.27 11.36 -1.66
N PHE A 38 26.40 12.50 -2.33
CA PHE A 38 25.25 13.28 -2.79
C PHE A 38 24.37 12.53 -3.79
N ILE A 39 24.97 11.79 -4.73
CA ILE A 39 24.22 10.94 -5.65
C ILE A 39 23.44 9.86 -4.87
N PHE A 40 24.08 9.21 -3.91
CA PHE A 40 23.46 8.18 -3.09
C PHE A 40 22.32 8.73 -2.21
N VAL A 41 22.54 9.88 -1.59
CA VAL A 41 21.52 10.57 -0.78
C VAL A 41 20.34 11.00 -1.64
N HIS A 42 20.59 11.50 -2.84
CA HIS A 42 19.52 11.87 -3.78
C HIS A 42 18.66 10.65 -4.16
N GLN A 43 19.28 9.50 -4.42
CA GLN A 43 18.56 8.26 -4.71
C GLN A 43 17.75 7.71 -3.51
N LEU A 44 18.16 8.04 -2.28
CA LEU A 44 17.42 7.66 -1.06
C LEU A 44 16.30 8.65 -0.73
N TYR A 45 16.47 9.92 -1.10
CA TYR A 45 15.52 10.99 -0.74
C TYR A 45 14.11 10.67 -1.22
N ASP A 46 13.96 10.25 -2.47
CA ASP A 46 12.67 9.93 -3.08
C ASP A 46 11.98 8.67 -2.49
N LYS A 47 12.73 7.89 -1.70
CA LYS A 47 12.26 6.62 -1.11
C LYS A 47 11.95 6.69 0.38
N MET A 48 12.15 7.86 1.01
CA MET A 48 12.06 8.02 2.46
C MET A 48 10.99 9.04 2.85
N THR A 49 10.22 8.74 3.90
CA THR A 49 9.32 9.72 4.53
C THR A 49 10.11 10.81 5.25
N LYS A 50 9.50 11.99 5.48
CA LYS A 50 10.12 13.12 6.22
C LYS A 50 10.68 12.68 7.58
N ARG A 51 9.99 11.77 8.29
CA ARG A 51 10.42 11.24 9.59
C ARG A 51 11.63 10.33 9.47
N GLN A 52 11.66 9.46 8.46
CA GLN A 52 12.81 8.59 8.17
C GLN A 52 14.03 9.43 7.76
N TRP A 53 13.82 10.52 7.00
CA TRP A 53 14.86 11.47 6.64
C TRP A 53 15.48 12.17 7.86
N ALA A 54 14.66 12.62 8.80
CA ALA A 54 15.16 13.25 10.03
C ALA A 54 16.02 12.28 10.84
N TRP A 55 15.59 11.03 10.99
CA TRP A 55 16.37 9.98 11.65
C TRP A 55 17.66 9.66 10.90
N PHE A 56 17.60 9.53 9.58
CA PHE A 56 18.78 9.29 8.74
C PHE A 56 19.79 10.43 8.88
N TYR A 57 19.34 11.69 8.79
CA TYR A 57 20.20 12.84 8.94
C TYR A 57 20.89 12.86 10.32
N THR A 58 20.12 12.67 11.39
CA THR A 58 20.64 12.69 12.75
C THR A 58 21.66 11.58 12.98
N THR A 59 21.36 10.36 12.60
CA THR A 59 22.22 9.18 12.88
C THR A 59 23.39 9.07 11.93
N SER A 60 23.23 9.43 10.67
CA SER A 60 24.28 9.24 9.65
C SER A 60 25.20 10.44 9.48
N ILE A 61 24.76 11.65 9.86
CA ILE A 61 25.51 12.88 9.66
C ILE A 61 25.88 13.54 11.00
N ALA A 62 24.91 13.80 11.86
CA ALA A 62 25.16 14.56 13.09
C ALA A 62 25.93 13.76 14.15
N VAL A 63 25.52 12.50 14.44
CA VAL A 63 26.17 11.67 15.45
C VAL A 63 27.62 11.32 15.10
N PRO A 64 27.97 10.88 13.87
CA PRO A 64 29.35 10.65 13.49
C PRO A 64 30.23 11.88 13.60
N GLY A 65 29.70 13.07 13.26
CA GLY A 65 30.45 14.33 13.41
C GLY A 65 30.83 14.64 14.84
N LEU A 66 29.95 14.35 15.80
CA LEU A 66 30.18 14.60 17.21
C LEU A 66 31.12 13.59 17.89
N VAL A 67 31.16 12.33 17.40
CA VAL A 67 31.89 11.25 18.06
C VAL A 67 33.20 10.93 17.34
N VAL A 68 33.18 10.81 16.01
CA VAL A 68 34.35 10.36 15.23
C VAL A 68 35.42 11.45 15.14
N ASN A 69 35.02 12.71 14.94
CA ASN A 69 35.99 13.82 14.83
C ASN A 69 36.89 14.00 16.07
N PRO A 70 36.37 14.03 17.31
CA PRO A 70 37.21 14.12 18.49
C PRO A 70 38.14 12.92 18.68
N LEU A 71 37.65 11.70 18.41
CA LEU A 71 38.42 10.45 18.52
C LEU A 71 39.59 10.42 17.54
N VAL A 72 39.35 10.76 16.27
CA VAL A 72 40.40 10.76 15.24
C VAL A 72 41.40 11.88 15.48
N ASN A 73 40.96 13.09 15.89
CA ASN A 73 41.85 14.16 16.27
C ASN A 73 42.77 13.79 17.43
N GLY A 74 42.26 13.06 18.43
CA GLY A 74 43.06 12.57 19.54
C GLY A 74 44.12 11.53 19.13
N LEU A 75 43.79 10.63 18.23
CA LEU A 75 44.69 9.58 17.74
C LEU A 75 45.78 10.12 16.79
N VAL A 76 45.47 11.17 16.02
CA VAL A 76 46.37 11.72 14.99
C VAL A 76 47.29 12.81 15.53
N ALA A 77 46.94 13.42 16.67
CA ALA A 77 47.69 14.52 17.25
C ALA A 77 49.14 14.15 17.71
N ASP A 78 49.38 12.88 18.04
CA ASP A 78 50.64 12.38 18.58
C ASP A 78 51.62 11.77 17.56
N GLU A 79 51.22 11.63 16.29
CA GLU A 79 51.95 10.78 15.31
C GLU A 79 52.78 11.55 14.26
N GLY A 80 53.05 12.88 14.48
CA GLY A 80 53.93 13.66 13.59
C GLY A 80 53.33 14.06 12.22
N TYR A 81 52.01 13.87 12.05
CA TYR A 81 51.29 14.27 10.82
C TYR A 81 51.24 15.81 10.67
N THR A 82 51.37 16.30 9.44
CA THR A 82 51.13 17.71 9.13
C THR A 82 49.67 18.07 9.37
N ARG A 83 49.35 19.33 9.62
CA ARG A 83 47.99 19.83 9.86
C ARG A 83 47.02 19.47 8.71
N TRP A 84 47.51 19.46 7.46
CA TRP A 84 46.71 19.08 6.30
C TRP A 84 46.42 17.58 6.24
N GLN A 85 47.38 16.74 6.63
CA GLN A 85 47.20 15.29 6.75
C GLN A 85 46.19 14.92 7.85
N GLN A 86 46.24 15.61 8.99
CA GLN A 86 45.29 15.46 10.10
C GLN A 86 43.86 15.78 9.62
N ILE A 87 43.67 16.94 8.96
CA ILE A 87 42.35 17.33 8.38
C ILE A 87 41.85 16.28 7.37
N GLY A 88 42.72 15.79 6.49
CA GLY A 88 42.36 14.77 5.49
C GLY A 88 41.91 13.45 6.11
N LEU A 89 42.60 12.98 7.15
CA LEU A 89 42.26 11.74 7.85
C LEU A 89 40.94 11.87 8.62
N VAL A 90 40.67 13.00 9.27
CA VAL A 90 39.39 13.28 9.93
C VAL A 90 38.23 13.28 8.93
N LEU A 91 38.39 13.97 7.81
CA LEU A 91 37.38 13.99 6.75
C LEU A 91 37.13 12.61 6.15
N LEU A 92 38.17 11.85 5.89
CA LEU A 92 38.08 10.50 5.33
C LEU A 92 37.36 9.57 6.29
N SER A 93 37.72 9.57 7.58
CA SER A 93 37.08 8.72 8.59
C SER A 93 35.60 9.08 8.78
N TYR A 94 35.28 10.37 8.76
CA TYR A 94 33.88 10.85 8.83
C TYR A 94 33.07 10.34 7.63
N LEU A 95 33.58 10.52 6.41
CA LEU A 95 32.91 10.07 5.19
C LEU A 95 32.74 8.55 5.18
N CYS A 96 33.75 7.77 5.55
CA CYS A 96 33.63 6.31 5.66
C CYS A 96 32.55 5.89 6.64
N THR A 97 32.47 6.56 7.80
CA THR A 97 31.44 6.27 8.81
C THR A 97 30.05 6.58 8.29
N VAL A 98 29.88 7.74 7.61
CA VAL A 98 28.59 8.11 6.99
C VAL A 98 28.18 7.11 5.91
N PHE A 99 29.12 6.64 5.06
CA PHE A 99 28.84 5.61 4.06
C PHE A 99 28.45 4.27 4.66
N VAL A 100 29.11 3.81 5.71
CA VAL A 100 28.79 2.55 6.40
C VAL A 100 27.38 2.64 7.03
N ILE A 101 27.09 3.71 7.75
CA ILE A 101 25.77 3.90 8.38
C ILE A 101 24.68 4.01 7.33
N SER A 102 24.92 4.75 6.24
CA SER A 102 23.99 4.89 5.12
C SER A 102 23.75 3.56 4.41
N GLY A 103 24.78 2.73 4.26
CA GLY A 103 24.67 1.37 3.72
C GLY A 103 23.83 0.47 4.60
N ILE A 104 24.05 0.50 5.93
CA ILE A 104 23.23 -0.25 6.90
C ILE A 104 21.77 0.23 6.86
N TYR A 105 21.55 1.55 6.81
CA TYR A 105 20.20 2.11 6.65
C TYR A 105 19.53 1.65 5.36
N SER A 106 20.25 1.68 4.24
CA SER A 106 19.75 1.17 2.95
C SER A 106 19.38 -0.31 3.02
N LEU A 107 20.17 -1.14 3.71
CA LEU A 107 19.85 -2.57 3.90
C LEU A 107 18.63 -2.78 4.80
N ILE A 108 18.52 -2.04 5.90
CA ILE A 108 17.39 -2.13 6.83
C ILE A 108 16.10 -1.67 6.17
N PHE A 109 16.14 -0.57 5.40
CA PHE A 109 14.94 0.01 4.78
C PHE A 109 14.64 -0.53 3.37
N LYS A 110 15.63 -1.06 2.64
CA LYS A 110 15.44 -1.72 1.36
C LYS A 110 14.62 -3.02 1.49
N ASN A 111 14.66 -3.68 2.65
CA ASN A 111 13.89 -4.90 2.93
C ASN A 111 12.45 -4.65 3.41
N LYS A 112 12.02 -3.42 3.61
CA LYS A 112 10.59 -3.12 3.65
C LYS A 112 10.11 -2.84 2.22
N GLN A 113 10.16 -3.83 1.33
CA GLN A 113 9.27 -3.80 0.17
C GLN A 113 7.87 -3.57 0.74
N LYS A 114 7.28 -2.44 0.33
CA LYS A 114 5.89 -2.14 0.68
C LYS A 114 5.07 -3.26 0.03
N MET A 115 4.75 -4.29 0.80
CA MET A 115 3.92 -5.40 0.30
C MET A 115 2.51 -4.87 0.09
N ARG A 116 1.83 -5.39 -0.92
CA ARG A 116 0.41 -5.13 -1.13
C ARG A 116 -0.37 -5.48 0.14
N LYS A 117 -1.34 -4.64 0.47
CA LYS A 117 -2.24 -4.92 1.59
C LYS A 117 -3.09 -6.14 1.26
N LYS A 118 -3.18 -7.07 2.18
CA LYS A 118 -4.13 -8.17 2.16
C LYS A 118 -5.44 -7.69 2.79
N ILE A 119 -6.55 -7.72 2.04
CA ILE A 119 -7.82 -7.14 2.48
C ILE A 119 -8.94 -8.14 2.29
N VAL A 120 -9.75 -8.34 3.34
CA VAL A 120 -11.02 -9.07 3.24
C VAL A 120 -12.14 -8.12 3.67
N ALA A 121 -12.96 -7.70 2.69
CA ALA A 121 -14.06 -6.76 2.89
C ALA A 121 -15.39 -7.49 2.78
N GLY A 122 -16.21 -7.44 3.81
CA GLY A 122 -17.54 -8.03 3.87
C GLY A 122 -18.61 -7.06 3.41
N ASN A 123 -19.08 -7.19 2.19
CA ASN A 123 -20.24 -6.47 1.69
C ASN A 123 -21.51 -7.17 2.15
N TRP A 124 -22.18 -6.64 3.18
CA TRP A 124 -23.40 -7.25 3.72
C TRP A 124 -24.61 -7.04 2.81
N LYS A 125 -24.47 -6.19 1.78
CA LYS A 125 -25.55 -5.82 0.88
C LYS A 125 -26.77 -5.33 1.67
N MET A 126 -27.98 -5.61 1.21
CA MET A 126 -29.23 -5.24 1.88
C MET A 126 -29.71 -6.39 2.79
N ASN A 127 -28.90 -6.71 3.82
CA ASN A 127 -29.22 -7.76 4.79
C ASN A 127 -29.05 -7.25 6.20
N THR A 128 -29.63 -7.99 7.14
CA THR A 128 -29.65 -7.77 8.58
C THR A 128 -30.54 -6.60 9.02
N LEU A 129 -31.01 -6.65 10.23
CA LEU A 129 -31.54 -5.50 10.97
C LEU A 129 -30.41 -4.87 11.79
N PRO A 130 -30.52 -3.60 12.25
CA PRO A 130 -29.44 -2.92 12.98
C PRO A 130 -28.86 -3.71 14.15
N ALA A 131 -29.73 -4.30 15.01
CA ALA A 131 -29.27 -5.10 16.14
C ALA A 131 -28.51 -6.37 15.72
N GLU A 132 -28.98 -7.07 14.67
CA GLU A 132 -28.29 -8.25 14.09
C GLU A 132 -26.94 -7.86 13.51
N GLY A 133 -26.86 -6.71 12.82
CA GLY A 133 -25.63 -6.18 12.27
C GLY A 133 -24.59 -5.84 13.35
N VAL A 134 -25.03 -5.32 14.49
CA VAL A 134 -24.16 -5.07 15.65
C VAL A 134 -23.61 -6.39 16.20
N GLU A 135 -24.45 -7.41 16.38
CA GLU A 135 -24.00 -8.71 16.87
C GLU A 135 -23.05 -9.40 15.89
N LEU A 136 -23.32 -9.31 14.60
CA LEU A 136 -22.40 -9.81 13.56
C LEU A 136 -21.03 -9.10 13.63
N ALA A 137 -21.01 -7.77 13.76
CA ALA A 137 -19.78 -6.99 13.92
C ALA A 137 -19.00 -7.38 15.19
N LYS A 138 -19.67 -7.55 16.32
CA LYS A 138 -19.06 -8.04 17.57
C LYS A 138 -18.48 -9.44 17.40
N GLY A 139 -19.16 -10.33 16.67
CA GLY A 139 -18.64 -11.67 16.35
C GLY A 139 -17.32 -11.60 15.56
N VAL A 140 -17.24 -10.71 14.56
CA VAL A 140 -16.02 -10.47 13.80
C VAL A 140 -14.90 -9.91 14.69
N VAL A 141 -15.21 -8.95 15.58
CA VAL A 141 -14.25 -8.39 16.54
C VAL A 141 -13.72 -9.46 17.50
N SER A 142 -14.59 -10.27 18.07
CA SER A 142 -14.21 -11.36 18.99
C SER A 142 -13.25 -12.36 18.35
N GLY A 143 -13.46 -12.71 17.09
CA GLY A 143 -12.61 -13.64 16.36
C GLY A 143 -11.43 -12.99 15.64
N ARG A 144 -11.26 -11.65 15.69
CA ARG A 144 -10.23 -10.93 14.94
C ARG A 144 -8.81 -11.44 15.20
N SER A 145 -8.50 -11.84 16.40
CA SER A 145 -7.18 -12.35 16.80
C SER A 145 -6.83 -13.70 16.15
N THR A 146 -7.79 -14.40 15.59
CA THR A 146 -7.59 -15.67 14.86
C THR A 146 -7.14 -15.49 13.42
N VAL A 147 -7.12 -14.26 12.90
CA VAL A 147 -6.68 -13.89 11.56
C VAL A 147 -5.40 -13.07 11.68
N ALA A 148 -4.40 -13.35 10.84
CA ALA A 148 -3.12 -12.64 10.85
C ALA A 148 -3.29 -11.11 10.89
N SER A 149 -2.46 -10.42 11.66
CA SER A 149 -2.53 -8.97 11.82
C SER A 149 -2.21 -8.21 10.52
N SER A 150 -1.54 -8.86 9.57
CA SER A 150 -1.25 -8.34 8.22
C SER A 150 -2.46 -8.30 7.30
N VAL A 151 -3.55 -9.00 7.64
CA VAL A 151 -4.82 -9.00 6.88
C VAL A 151 -5.74 -7.94 7.47
N GLU A 152 -6.17 -7.00 6.65
CA GLU A 152 -7.15 -5.98 7.03
C GLU A 152 -8.57 -6.52 6.84
N LEU A 153 -9.37 -6.53 7.90
CA LEU A 153 -10.78 -6.91 7.88
C LEU A 153 -11.65 -5.65 7.83
N ILE A 154 -12.56 -5.61 6.85
CA ILE A 154 -13.49 -4.50 6.65
C ILE A 154 -14.91 -5.06 6.66
N VAL A 155 -15.82 -4.45 7.39
CA VAL A 155 -17.26 -4.75 7.34
C VAL A 155 -17.99 -3.59 6.69
N CYS A 156 -18.84 -3.87 5.70
CA CYS A 156 -19.62 -2.87 4.96
C CYS A 156 -21.12 -3.13 5.14
N PRO A 157 -21.70 -2.65 6.26
CA PRO A 157 -23.13 -2.82 6.55
C PRO A 157 -23.99 -1.84 5.74
N PRO A 158 -25.33 -2.02 5.71
CA PRO A 158 -26.28 -1.00 5.23
C PRO A 158 -26.12 0.33 5.97
N PHE A 159 -26.51 1.45 5.34
CA PHE A 159 -26.41 2.78 5.94
C PHE A 159 -27.07 2.89 7.32
N THR A 160 -28.21 2.23 7.50
CA THR A 160 -28.96 2.23 8.75
C THR A 160 -28.22 1.65 9.96
N HIS A 161 -27.14 0.89 9.73
CA HIS A 161 -26.38 0.22 10.79
C HIS A 161 -25.05 0.93 11.10
N LEU A 162 -24.58 1.81 10.20
CA LEU A 162 -23.21 2.34 10.24
C LEU A 162 -22.83 2.94 11.59
N SER A 163 -23.69 3.80 12.17
CA SER A 163 -23.39 4.45 13.45
C SER A 163 -23.13 3.46 14.58
N GLU A 164 -23.95 2.41 14.67
CA GLU A 164 -23.85 1.43 15.74
C GLU A 164 -22.74 0.41 15.49
N VAL A 165 -22.54 0.01 14.22
CA VAL A 165 -21.45 -0.90 13.84
C VAL A 165 -20.09 -0.23 14.05
N VAL A 166 -19.93 1.06 13.72
CA VAL A 166 -18.69 1.81 14.01
C VAL A 166 -18.38 1.78 15.51
N LYS A 167 -19.36 2.01 16.36
CA LYS A 167 -19.18 1.91 17.83
C LYS A 167 -18.84 0.49 18.27
N ALA A 168 -19.48 -0.52 17.67
CA ALA A 168 -19.25 -1.92 18.02
C ALA A 168 -17.85 -2.42 17.68
N VAL A 169 -17.18 -1.82 16.69
CA VAL A 169 -15.81 -2.19 16.30
C VAL A 169 -14.74 -1.25 16.87
N GLU A 170 -15.14 -0.23 17.64
CA GLU A 170 -14.22 0.74 18.24
C GLU A 170 -13.15 0.05 19.11
N GLY A 171 -11.93 0.52 19.05
CA GLY A 171 -10.78 -0.10 19.74
C GLY A 171 -10.27 -1.41 19.12
N SER A 172 -10.95 -1.96 18.11
CA SER A 172 -10.51 -3.14 17.37
C SER A 172 -9.73 -2.79 16.10
N ASN A 173 -9.10 -3.79 15.49
CA ASN A 173 -8.45 -3.64 14.18
C ASN A 173 -9.41 -3.94 12.99
N VAL A 174 -10.71 -4.04 13.22
CA VAL A 174 -11.74 -4.15 12.17
C VAL A 174 -12.11 -2.76 11.69
N LYS A 175 -12.19 -2.58 10.37
CA LYS A 175 -12.57 -1.30 9.75
C LYS A 175 -14.02 -1.36 9.28
N VAL A 176 -14.64 -0.17 9.18
CA VAL A 176 -15.99 -0.05 8.62
C VAL A 176 -15.92 0.67 7.28
N GLY A 177 -16.63 0.12 6.30
CA GLY A 177 -16.85 0.72 4.99
C GLY A 177 -18.35 0.97 4.76
N ALA A 178 -18.66 1.96 3.92
CA ALA A 178 -20.01 2.16 3.42
C ALA A 178 -20.20 1.43 2.09
N GLN A 179 -21.44 1.08 1.75
CA GLN A 179 -21.77 0.37 0.52
C GLN A 179 -21.92 1.31 -0.70
N ASN A 180 -21.97 2.61 -0.49
CA ASN A 180 -22.10 3.66 -1.49
C ASN A 180 -21.89 5.05 -0.83
N CYS A 181 -21.78 6.11 -1.64
CA CYS A 181 -22.00 7.50 -1.25
C CYS A 181 -22.64 8.28 -2.40
N ALA A 182 -23.19 9.47 -2.08
CA ALA A 182 -23.68 10.42 -3.08
C ALA A 182 -22.54 10.98 -3.96
N ALA A 183 -22.89 11.42 -5.16
CA ALA A 183 -22.00 12.16 -6.05
C ALA A 183 -21.81 13.61 -5.61
N GLU A 184 -22.74 14.15 -4.84
CA GLU A 184 -22.80 15.52 -4.36
C GLU A 184 -22.28 15.63 -2.93
N ALA A 185 -21.70 16.79 -2.63
CA ALA A 185 -21.15 17.06 -1.30
C ALA A 185 -22.27 17.28 -0.24
N LYS A 186 -23.36 17.93 -0.63
CA LYS A 186 -24.54 18.27 0.19
C LYS A 186 -25.63 18.86 -0.67
N GLY A 187 -26.83 18.98 -0.15
CA GLY A 187 -27.90 19.75 -0.79
C GLY A 187 -29.25 19.03 -0.84
N ALA A 188 -30.08 19.40 -1.83
CA ALA A 188 -31.43 18.89 -2.00
C ALA A 188 -31.43 17.54 -2.74
N TYR A 189 -30.90 16.53 -2.09
CA TYR A 189 -30.77 15.14 -2.61
C TYR A 189 -31.42 14.19 -1.59
N THR A 190 -32.73 14.29 -1.46
CA THR A 190 -33.51 13.53 -0.47
C THR A 190 -33.26 12.03 -0.60
N GLY A 191 -32.79 11.40 0.51
CA GLY A 191 -32.49 9.97 0.58
C GLY A 191 -31.03 9.61 0.32
N GLU A 192 -30.20 10.53 -0.20
CA GLU A 192 -28.78 10.31 -0.41
C GLU A 192 -27.94 10.51 0.86
N VAL A 193 -26.79 9.84 0.90
CA VAL A 193 -25.82 9.92 1.99
C VAL A 193 -24.49 10.45 1.45
N ALA A 194 -24.11 11.65 1.89
CA ALA A 194 -22.87 12.29 1.46
C ALA A 194 -21.64 11.59 2.05
N ALA A 195 -20.51 11.61 1.31
CA ALA A 195 -19.23 11.07 1.78
C ALA A 195 -18.76 11.70 3.10
N SER A 196 -19.02 13.00 3.31
CA SER A 196 -18.74 13.69 4.58
C SER A 196 -19.51 13.12 5.78
N MET A 197 -20.76 12.69 5.59
CA MET A 197 -21.55 12.05 6.64
C MET A 197 -20.95 10.70 7.02
N LEU A 198 -20.51 9.91 6.03
CA LEU A 198 -19.85 8.62 6.25
C LEU A 198 -18.53 8.76 7.01
N ALA A 199 -17.71 9.73 6.60
CA ALA A 199 -16.44 10.03 7.26
C ALA A 199 -16.65 10.50 8.70
N ALA A 200 -17.66 11.34 8.95
CA ALA A 200 -18.04 11.82 10.29
C ALA A 200 -18.51 10.69 11.23
N LEU A 201 -19.15 9.65 10.68
CA LEU A 201 -19.49 8.45 11.45
C LEU A 201 -18.24 7.61 11.80
N GLY A 202 -17.13 7.76 11.11
CA GLY A 202 -15.91 6.96 11.33
C GLY A 202 -15.67 5.88 10.27
N CYS A 203 -16.43 5.83 9.18
CA CYS A 203 -16.14 4.97 8.03
C CYS A 203 -14.75 5.29 7.47
N LYS A 204 -14.05 4.25 7.02
CA LYS A 204 -12.72 4.37 6.39
C LYS A 204 -12.75 4.02 4.91
N TYR A 205 -13.69 3.20 4.50
CA TYR A 205 -13.83 2.70 3.14
C TYR A 205 -15.21 3.04 2.57
N VAL A 206 -15.30 3.02 1.25
CA VAL A 206 -16.59 3.09 0.54
C VAL A 206 -16.53 2.24 -0.72
N ILE A 207 -17.54 1.39 -0.93
CA ILE A 207 -17.69 0.60 -2.15
C ILE A 207 -18.32 1.51 -3.21
N LEU A 208 -17.72 1.58 -4.39
CA LEU A 208 -18.20 2.37 -5.53
C LEU A 208 -18.23 1.52 -6.79
N GLY A 209 -19.29 1.67 -7.59
CA GLY A 209 -19.43 0.97 -8.86
C GLY A 209 -19.73 -0.51 -8.76
N HIS A 210 -20.24 -0.99 -7.61
CA HIS A 210 -20.66 -2.39 -7.46
C HIS A 210 -21.64 -2.79 -8.56
N SER A 211 -21.53 -4.01 -9.09
CA SER A 211 -22.32 -4.50 -10.24
C SER A 211 -23.83 -4.30 -10.05
N GLU A 212 -24.36 -4.55 -8.87
CA GLU A 212 -25.78 -4.31 -8.55
C GLU A 212 -26.16 -2.83 -8.74
N ARG A 213 -25.27 -1.89 -8.40
CA ARG A 213 -25.56 -0.48 -8.57
C ARG A 213 -25.48 -0.02 -10.01
N ARG A 214 -24.55 -0.57 -10.78
CA ARG A 214 -24.50 -0.36 -12.24
C ARG A 214 -25.75 -0.90 -12.91
N GLN A 215 -26.18 -2.10 -12.53
CA GLN A 215 -27.31 -2.79 -13.15
C GLN A 215 -28.67 -2.22 -12.73
N TYR A 216 -28.88 -1.98 -11.44
CA TYR A 216 -30.21 -1.63 -10.93
C TYR A 216 -30.44 -0.13 -10.73
N TYR A 217 -29.37 0.65 -10.58
CA TYR A 217 -29.42 2.08 -10.26
C TYR A 217 -28.73 2.94 -11.31
N GLY A 218 -28.28 2.36 -12.42
CA GLY A 218 -27.74 3.10 -13.56
C GLY A 218 -26.45 3.87 -13.24
N GLU A 219 -25.61 3.38 -12.35
CA GLU A 219 -24.32 4.03 -12.09
C GLU A 219 -23.43 4.01 -13.34
N THR A 220 -23.06 5.20 -13.82
CA THR A 220 -22.19 5.43 -14.97
C THR A 220 -20.79 5.84 -14.55
N SER A 221 -19.84 5.79 -15.45
CA SER A 221 -18.46 6.28 -15.20
C SER A 221 -18.43 7.75 -14.79
N GLU A 222 -19.36 8.57 -15.33
CA GLU A 222 -19.49 9.98 -14.94
C GLU A 222 -19.90 10.13 -13.47
N THR A 223 -20.96 9.43 -13.04
CA THR A 223 -21.39 9.46 -11.64
C THR A 223 -20.35 8.87 -10.71
N LEU A 224 -19.61 7.87 -11.15
CA LEU A 224 -18.55 7.25 -10.36
C LEU A 224 -17.33 8.16 -10.21
N ASN A 225 -16.96 8.93 -11.23
CA ASN A 225 -15.91 9.96 -11.10
C ASN A 225 -16.29 11.02 -10.06
N ALA A 226 -17.56 11.47 -10.06
CA ALA A 226 -18.03 12.41 -9.06
C ALA A 226 -17.98 11.80 -7.64
N LYS A 227 -18.41 10.54 -7.46
CA LYS A 227 -18.34 9.82 -6.17
C LYS A 227 -16.91 9.61 -5.71
N MET A 228 -15.97 9.27 -6.61
CA MET A 228 -14.54 9.18 -6.31
C MET A 228 -14.01 10.51 -5.77
N THR A 229 -14.38 11.62 -6.40
CA THR A 229 -14.01 12.97 -5.94
C THR A 229 -14.51 13.22 -4.51
N GLN A 230 -15.76 12.89 -4.21
CA GLN A 230 -16.31 13.06 -2.87
C GLN A 230 -15.67 12.15 -1.85
N ALA A 231 -15.38 10.90 -2.20
CA ALA A 231 -14.71 9.95 -1.30
C ALA A 231 -13.31 10.46 -0.90
N TYR A 232 -12.49 10.86 -1.86
CA TYR A 232 -11.14 11.38 -1.58
C TYR A 232 -11.16 12.72 -0.84
N ALA A 233 -12.09 13.62 -1.16
CA ALA A 233 -12.24 14.89 -0.45
C ALA A 233 -12.57 14.71 1.05
N ASN A 234 -13.10 13.54 1.43
CA ASN A 234 -13.46 13.20 2.80
C ASN A 234 -12.57 12.08 3.41
N ASN A 235 -11.41 11.80 2.82
CA ASN A 235 -10.45 10.79 3.29
C ASN A 235 -11.03 9.37 3.43
N LEU A 236 -12.02 9.03 2.61
CA LEU A 236 -12.49 7.67 2.43
C LEU A 236 -11.63 6.96 1.39
N VAL A 237 -11.33 5.68 1.62
CA VAL A 237 -10.64 4.83 0.66
C VAL A 237 -11.68 4.13 -0.21
N PRO A 238 -11.73 4.41 -1.53
CA PRO A 238 -12.64 3.71 -2.41
C PRO A 238 -12.25 2.24 -2.60
N ILE A 239 -13.25 1.34 -2.57
CA ILE A 239 -13.19 -0.01 -3.11
C ILE A 239 -13.95 0.07 -4.42
N TYR A 240 -13.21 0.26 -5.52
CA TYR A 240 -13.81 0.45 -6.84
C TYR A 240 -14.03 -0.89 -7.53
N CYS A 241 -15.30 -1.17 -7.86
CA CYS A 241 -15.74 -2.41 -8.46
C CYS A 241 -15.73 -2.32 -10.00
N VAL A 242 -15.14 -3.33 -10.61
CA VAL A 242 -15.10 -3.54 -12.06
C VAL A 242 -15.43 -5.00 -12.37
N GLY A 243 -16.03 -5.25 -13.52
CA GLY A 243 -16.32 -6.61 -13.94
C GLY A 243 -17.29 -6.67 -15.11
N GLU A 244 -17.31 -7.80 -15.76
CA GLU A 244 -18.11 -8.12 -16.94
C GLU A 244 -19.32 -8.98 -16.60
N ASN A 245 -20.37 -8.83 -17.37
CA ASN A 245 -21.55 -9.70 -17.33
C ASN A 245 -21.34 -10.97 -18.19
N LEU A 246 -22.37 -11.86 -18.21
CA LEU A 246 -22.26 -13.12 -18.91
C LEU A 246 -22.13 -12.95 -20.43
N ASP A 247 -22.94 -12.07 -21.01
CA ASP A 247 -22.93 -11.84 -22.46
C ASP A 247 -21.59 -11.28 -22.93
N GLU A 248 -21.00 -10.38 -22.15
CA GLU A 248 -19.67 -9.81 -22.41
C GLU A 248 -18.58 -10.88 -22.28
N ARG A 249 -18.70 -11.78 -21.31
CA ARG A 249 -17.77 -12.90 -21.12
C ARG A 249 -17.84 -13.89 -22.27
N GLU A 250 -19.05 -14.31 -22.65
CA GLU A 250 -19.28 -15.26 -23.76
C GLU A 250 -18.86 -14.67 -25.12
N ALA A 251 -19.00 -13.34 -25.30
CA ALA A 251 -18.50 -12.64 -26.47
C ALA A 251 -16.98 -12.41 -26.48
N GLY A 252 -16.24 -12.85 -25.45
CA GLY A 252 -14.80 -12.65 -25.32
C GLY A 252 -14.38 -11.21 -25.05
N LYS A 253 -15.30 -10.33 -24.64
CA LYS A 253 -15.08 -8.89 -24.45
C LYS A 253 -14.71 -8.51 -23.02
N HIS A 254 -14.58 -9.47 -22.10
CA HIS A 254 -14.35 -9.23 -20.67
C HIS A 254 -13.12 -8.35 -20.41
N PHE A 255 -12.04 -8.52 -21.15
CA PHE A 255 -10.85 -7.68 -21.01
C PHE A 255 -11.10 -6.22 -21.43
N GLU A 256 -11.82 -6.02 -22.54
CA GLU A 256 -12.16 -4.68 -23.03
C GLU A 256 -13.07 -3.94 -22.04
N VAL A 257 -14.09 -4.63 -21.51
CA VAL A 257 -15.03 -4.08 -20.54
C VAL A 257 -14.31 -3.65 -19.26
N VAL A 258 -13.52 -4.54 -18.68
CA VAL A 258 -12.76 -4.24 -17.45
C VAL A 258 -11.77 -3.09 -17.69
N LYS A 259 -11.08 -3.09 -18.82
CA LYS A 259 -10.17 -2.00 -19.19
C LYS A 259 -10.91 -0.67 -19.31
N SER A 260 -12.03 -0.61 -20.04
CA SER A 260 -12.84 0.62 -20.20
C SER A 260 -13.29 1.16 -18.85
N GLN A 261 -13.83 0.30 -17.96
CA GLN A 261 -14.25 0.70 -16.61
C GLN A 261 -13.10 1.28 -15.78
N ILE A 262 -11.87 0.76 -15.92
CA ILE A 262 -10.68 1.30 -15.24
C ILE A 262 -10.26 2.63 -15.88
N GLU A 263 -10.13 2.69 -17.21
CA GLU A 263 -9.65 3.87 -17.90
C GLU A 263 -10.57 5.08 -17.69
N GLU A 264 -11.88 4.87 -17.75
CA GLU A 264 -12.88 5.94 -17.60
C GLU A 264 -12.95 6.55 -16.20
N VAL A 265 -12.51 5.83 -15.16
CA VAL A 265 -12.61 6.31 -13.77
C VAL A 265 -11.23 6.39 -13.10
N VAL A 266 -10.46 5.30 -13.10
CA VAL A 266 -9.20 5.24 -12.33
C VAL A 266 -8.12 6.10 -12.97
N PHE A 267 -8.08 6.23 -14.31
CA PHE A 267 -7.07 7.04 -14.99
C PHE A 267 -7.22 8.55 -14.77
N ASN A 268 -8.33 8.98 -14.20
CA ASN A 268 -8.57 10.38 -13.80
C ASN A 268 -7.99 10.72 -12.42
N LEU A 269 -7.48 9.71 -11.68
CA LEU A 269 -6.92 9.91 -10.35
C LEU A 269 -5.50 10.48 -10.42
N THR A 270 -5.14 11.28 -9.40
CA THR A 270 -3.75 11.63 -9.15
C THR A 270 -2.98 10.43 -8.58
N GLU A 271 -1.64 10.45 -8.61
CA GLU A 271 -0.81 9.40 -8.01
C GLU A 271 -1.08 9.21 -6.50
N GLU A 272 -1.33 10.29 -5.77
CA GLU A 272 -1.67 10.25 -4.35
C GLU A 272 -3.03 9.56 -4.12
N GLN A 273 -4.03 9.89 -4.91
CA GLN A 273 -5.35 9.26 -4.87
C GLN A 273 -5.25 7.77 -5.22
N PHE A 274 -4.54 7.44 -6.31
CA PHE A 274 -4.31 6.05 -6.71
C PHE A 274 -3.60 5.25 -5.62
N GLY A 275 -2.67 5.83 -4.89
CA GLY A 275 -1.99 5.19 -3.75
C GLY A 275 -2.92 4.80 -2.59
N ASN A 276 -4.17 5.28 -2.59
CA ASN A 276 -5.21 5.00 -1.61
C ASN A 276 -6.46 4.34 -2.26
N LEU A 277 -6.29 3.64 -3.37
CA LEU A 277 -7.34 2.91 -4.07
C LEU A 277 -7.26 1.42 -3.75
N VAL A 278 -8.43 0.77 -3.71
CA VAL A 278 -8.60 -0.69 -3.76
C VAL A 278 -9.47 -1.00 -4.96
N ILE A 279 -9.08 -1.97 -5.79
CA ILE A 279 -9.91 -2.50 -6.88
C ILE A 279 -10.62 -3.77 -6.39
N ALA A 280 -11.86 -3.98 -6.80
CA ALA A 280 -12.56 -5.23 -6.64
C ALA A 280 -13.02 -5.75 -8.02
N TYR A 281 -12.55 -6.91 -8.41
CA TYR A 281 -13.01 -7.55 -9.64
C TYR A 281 -14.22 -8.43 -9.35
N GLU A 282 -15.31 -8.16 -10.02
CA GLU A 282 -16.57 -8.88 -9.92
C GLU A 282 -16.84 -9.67 -11.22
N PRO A 283 -16.64 -11.00 -11.25
CA PRO A 283 -17.19 -11.83 -12.33
C PRO A 283 -18.72 -11.88 -12.20
N VAL A 284 -19.43 -10.88 -12.78
CA VAL A 284 -20.88 -10.67 -12.54
C VAL A 284 -21.69 -11.92 -12.92
N TRP A 285 -21.23 -12.65 -13.93
CA TRP A 285 -21.81 -13.92 -14.37
C TRP A 285 -21.75 -15.06 -13.31
N ALA A 286 -20.88 -14.89 -12.29
CA ALA A 286 -20.69 -15.86 -11.20
C ALA A 286 -21.30 -15.38 -9.87
N ILE A 287 -21.87 -14.15 -9.80
CA ILE A 287 -22.44 -13.60 -8.58
C ILE A 287 -23.91 -14.06 -8.43
N GLY A 288 -24.21 -14.82 -7.38
CA GLY A 288 -25.59 -15.26 -7.10
C GLY A 288 -26.17 -16.31 -8.07
N THR A 289 -25.40 -16.79 -9.03
CA THR A 289 -25.86 -17.74 -10.06
C THR A 289 -25.58 -19.20 -9.71
N GLY A 290 -24.84 -19.45 -8.63
CA GLY A 290 -24.32 -20.78 -8.30
C GLY A 290 -23.06 -21.17 -9.07
N LYS A 291 -22.68 -20.44 -10.11
CA LYS A 291 -21.38 -20.57 -10.79
C LYS A 291 -20.28 -19.93 -9.96
N THR A 292 -19.07 -20.45 -10.08
CA THR A 292 -17.88 -19.89 -9.41
C THR A 292 -16.76 -19.81 -10.45
N ALA A 293 -16.11 -18.66 -10.58
CA ALA A 293 -14.90 -18.58 -11.37
C ALA A 293 -13.81 -19.44 -10.71
N THR A 294 -12.98 -20.11 -11.50
CA THR A 294 -11.82 -20.82 -10.97
C THR A 294 -10.78 -19.83 -10.45
N ALA A 295 -9.89 -20.30 -9.59
CA ALA A 295 -8.79 -19.46 -9.10
C ALA A 295 -7.88 -19.00 -10.25
N ASP A 296 -7.71 -19.79 -11.30
CA ASP A 296 -6.94 -19.43 -12.50
C ASP A 296 -7.65 -18.35 -13.33
N GLN A 297 -8.97 -18.43 -13.49
CA GLN A 297 -9.74 -17.36 -14.12
C GLN A 297 -9.69 -16.04 -13.34
N ALA A 298 -9.72 -16.12 -12.01
CA ALA A 298 -9.52 -14.95 -11.16
C ALA A 298 -8.11 -14.37 -11.36
N GLN A 299 -7.07 -15.20 -11.34
CA GLN A 299 -5.69 -14.78 -11.58
C GLN A 299 -5.51 -14.09 -12.94
N GLU A 300 -6.08 -14.67 -14.00
CA GLU A 300 -5.98 -14.11 -15.35
C GLU A 300 -6.47 -12.67 -15.41
N ILE A 301 -7.66 -12.39 -14.89
CA ILE A 301 -8.23 -11.03 -14.90
C ILE A 301 -7.51 -10.12 -13.93
N HIS A 302 -7.13 -10.59 -12.74
CA HIS A 302 -6.37 -9.79 -11.77
C HIS A 302 -5.01 -9.36 -12.35
N ALA A 303 -4.29 -10.26 -13.02
CA ALA A 303 -3.04 -9.93 -13.70
C ALA A 303 -3.25 -8.88 -14.80
N TYR A 304 -4.32 -9.04 -15.61
CA TYR A 304 -4.68 -8.08 -16.63
C TYR A 304 -5.03 -6.70 -16.04
N ILE A 305 -5.86 -6.64 -14.98
CA ILE A 305 -6.15 -5.39 -14.27
C ILE A 305 -4.85 -4.70 -13.83
N ARG A 306 -3.92 -5.46 -13.24
CA ARG A 306 -2.63 -4.90 -12.80
C ARG A 306 -1.81 -4.36 -13.98
N GLU A 307 -1.83 -5.03 -15.12
CA GLU A 307 -1.16 -4.54 -16.34
C GLU A 307 -1.80 -3.22 -16.84
N VAL A 308 -3.13 -3.14 -16.89
CA VAL A 308 -3.85 -1.90 -17.24
C VAL A 308 -3.47 -0.77 -16.27
N LEU A 309 -3.46 -1.02 -14.97
CA LEU A 309 -3.04 -0.03 -13.97
C LEU A 309 -1.58 0.39 -14.16
N ARG A 310 -0.69 -0.56 -14.49
CA ARG A 310 0.74 -0.31 -14.74
C ARG A 310 0.97 0.61 -15.94
N SER A 311 0.12 0.53 -16.96
CA SER A 311 0.22 1.39 -18.15
C SER A 311 0.09 2.87 -17.83
N LYS A 312 -0.66 3.24 -16.76
CA LYS A 312 -0.86 4.62 -16.31
C LYS A 312 0.04 5.00 -15.14
N PHE A 313 0.14 4.13 -14.13
CA PHE A 313 0.73 4.45 -12.82
C PHE A 313 2.10 3.78 -12.59
N GLY A 314 2.63 3.08 -13.60
CA GLY A 314 3.95 2.47 -13.52
C GLY A 314 4.10 1.53 -12.32
N ALA A 315 5.19 1.68 -11.58
CA ALA A 315 5.50 0.84 -10.42
C ALA A 315 4.49 0.96 -9.26
N ALA A 316 3.70 2.05 -9.18
CA ALA A 316 2.69 2.20 -8.15
C ALA A 316 1.56 1.16 -8.29
N ALA A 317 1.30 0.65 -9.50
CA ALA A 317 0.33 -0.42 -9.75
C ALA A 317 0.64 -1.70 -8.98
N GLU A 318 1.93 -1.97 -8.69
CA GLU A 318 2.35 -3.15 -7.91
C GLU A 318 1.89 -3.09 -6.45
N LEU A 319 1.47 -1.93 -5.97
CA LEU A 319 1.03 -1.72 -4.59
C LEU A 319 -0.48 -1.60 -4.44
N CYS A 320 -1.22 -1.47 -5.54
CA CYS A 320 -2.68 -1.38 -5.53
C CYS A 320 -3.28 -2.76 -5.20
N PRO A 321 -4.06 -2.89 -4.11
CA PRO A 321 -4.73 -4.14 -3.81
C PRO A 321 -5.85 -4.41 -4.83
N ILE A 322 -5.93 -5.67 -5.31
CA ILE A 322 -7.00 -6.14 -6.19
C ILE A 322 -7.71 -7.30 -5.50
N LEU A 323 -8.99 -7.11 -5.18
CA LEU A 323 -9.82 -8.06 -4.46
C LEU A 323 -10.65 -8.88 -5.44
N TYR A 324 -10.81 -10.16 -5.14
CA TYR A 324 -11.76 -11.02 -5.85
C TYR A 324 -13.17 -10.83 -5.29
N GLY A 325 -14.12 -10.39 -6.13
CA GLY A 325 -15.51 -10.10 -5.78
C GLY A 325 -16.52 -11.17 -6.19
N GLY A 326 -16.05 -12.32 -6.68
CA GLY A 326 -16.91 -13.47 -7.00
C GLY A 326 -17.27 -14.30 -5.77
N SER A 327 -17.81 -15.50 -6.01
CA SER A 327 -18.21 -16.43 -4.94
C SER A 327 -16.98 -16.96 -4.19
N CYS A 328 -16.73 -16.40 -3.00
CA CYS A 328 -15.66 -16.82 -2.10
C CYS A 328 -16.28 -17.36 -0.79
N LYS A 329 -15.81 -18.55 -0.39
CA LYS A 329 -16.26 -19.30 0.79
C LYS A 329 -15.02 -19.77 1.57
N PRO A 330 -15.16 -20.19 2.85
CA PRO A 330 -14.05 -20.78 3.59
C PRO A 330 -13.31 -21.91 2.87
N SER A 331 -14.04 -22.71 2.07
CA SER A 331 -13.50 -23.88 1.37
C SER A 331 -12.63 -23.56 0.14
N ASN A 332 -12.73 -22.37 -0.47
CA ASN A 332 -11.98 -21.98 -1.67
C ASN A 332 -11.10 -20.73 -1.49
N ALA A 333 -11.20 -20.06 -0.34
CA ALA A 333 -10.48 -18.81 -0.09
C ALA A 333 -8.96 -18.99 -0.19
N ALA A 334 -8.41 -20.06 0.38
CA ALA A 334 -6.99 -20.33 0.35
C ALA A 334 -6.44 -20.49 -1.08
N GLU A 335 -7.15 -21.24 -1.93
CA GLU A 335 -6.75 -21.44 -3.33
C GLU A 335 -6.78 -20.14 -4.13
N ILE A 336 -7.83 -19.31 -3.92
CA ILE A 336 -7.98 -18.02 -4.59
C ILE A 336 -6.90 -17.03 -4.10
N PHE A 337 -6.66 -16.93 -2.80
CA PHE A 337 -5.72 -15.97 -2.22
C PHE A 337 -4.25 -16.38 -2.38
N ALA A 338 -3.98 -17.63 -2.77
CA ALA A 338 -2.64 -18.08 -3.15
C ALA A 338 -2.20 -17.54 -4.52
N LYS A 339 -3.12 -16.98 -5.33
CA LYS A 339 -2.79 -16.43 -6.64
C LYS A 339 -2.02 -15.11 -6.53
N ALA A 340 -1.04 -14.94 -7.41
CA ALA A 340 -0.03 -13.87 -7.33
C ALA A 340 -0.61 -12.45 -7.36
N ASP A 341 -1.73 -12.24 -8.05
CA ASP A 341 -2.35 -10.92 -8.23
C ASP A 341 -3.67 -10.76 -7.45
N VAL A 342 -4.04 -11.76 -6.63
CA VAL A 342 -5.22 -11.68 -5.76
C VAL A 342 -4.78 -11.24 -4.35
N ASP A 343 -5.20 -10.05 -3.95
CA ASP A 343 -4.81 -9.44 -2.68
C ASP A 343 -5.91 -9.56 -1.61
N GLY A 344 -6.93 -10.39 -1.87
CA GLY A 344 -8.01 -10.68 -0.94
C GLY A 344 -9.37 -10.78 -1.61
N GLY A 345 -10.43 -10.47 -0.86
CA GLY A 345 -11.79 -10.62 -1.37
C GLY A 345 -12.76 -9.53 -0.93
N LEU A 346 -13.70 -9.21 -1.83
CA LEU A 346 -14.93 -8.50 -1.50
C LEU A 346 -16.04 -9.54 -1.35
N ILE A 347 -16.38 -9.86 -0.10
CA ILE A 347 -17.17 -11.04 0.27
C ILE A 347 -18.65 -10.67 0.44
N GLY A 348 -19.53 -11.34 -0.28
CA GLY A 348 -20.98 -11.17 -0.13
C GLY A 348 -21.58 -12.07 0.98
N GLY A 349 -22.38 -13.07 0.61
CA GLY A 349 -23.17 -13.87 1.54
C GLY A 349 -22.41 -14.53 2.69
N ALA A 350 -21.17 -14.99 2.46
CA ALA A 350 -20.33 -15.57 3.51
C ALA A 350 -19.94 -14.54 4.60
N ALA A 351 -19.98 -13.23 4.30
CA ALA A 351 -19.72 -12.17 5.28
C ALA A 351 -20.90 -11.94 6.26
N LEU A 352 -22.03 -12.59 6.06
CA LEU A 352 -23.19 -12.55 6.96
C LEU A 352 -23.07 -13.55 8.14
N LYS A 353 -21.96 -14.28 8.20
CA LYS A 353 -21.61 -15.14 9.34
C LYS A 353 -20.18 -14.83 9.76
N ALA A 354 -20.01 -14.44 11.04
CA ALA A 354 -18.68 -14.03 11.54
C ALA A 354 -17.64 -15.13 11.37
N ASP A 355 -17.99 -16.40 11.67
CA ASP A 355 -17.08 -17.53 11.56
C ASP A 355 -16.63 -17.80 10.11
N ASP A 356 -17.54 -17.73 9.15
CA ASP A 356 -17.24 -17.89 7.73
C ASP A 356 -16.35 -16.76 7.21
N PHE A 357 -16.65 -15.51 7.61
CA PHE A 357 -15.88 -14.33 7.23
C PHE A 357 -14.45 -14.38 7.79
N LEU A 358 -14.30 -14.77 9.05
CA LEU A 358 -13.00 -14.95 9.69
C LEU A 358 -12.23 -16.13 9.07
N ALA A 359 -12.91 -17.23 8.76
CA ALA A 359 -12.28 -18.37 8.08
C ALA A 359 -11.76 -18.00 6.70
N ILE A 360 -12.47 -17.14 5.94
CA ILE A 360 -11.98 -16.57 4.68
C ILE A 360 -10.73 -15.71 4.93
N GLY A 361 -10.71 -14.89 5.99
CA GLY A 361 -9.54 -14.10 6.36
C GLY A 361 -8.29 -14.93 6.63
N LYS A 362 -8.44 -16.16 7.17
CA LYS A 362 -7.35 -17.13 7.38
C LYS A 362 -6.83 -17.77 6.09
N GLY A 363 -7.52 -17.63 4.97
CA GLY A 363 -7.10 -18.18 3.68
C GLY A 363 -5.73 -17.69 3.18
N PHE A 364 -5.18 -16.63 3.79
CA PHE A 364 -3.81 -16.17 3.53
C PHE A 364 -2.72 -16.90 4.32
N GLU A 365 -3.10 -17.76 5.25
CA GLU A 365 -2.19 -18.48 6.16
C GLU A 365 -2.00 -19.96 5.73
N ALA A 366 -2.68 -20.38 4.69
CA ALA A 366 -2.70 -21.75 4.19
C ALA A 366 -1.51 -22.07 3.27
#